data_bf90b125d0eeac0a603982d4a602d552
#
_entry.id   bf90b125d0eeac0a603982d4a602d552
#
_cell.length_a   1.000
_cell.length_b   1.000
_cell.length_c   1.000
_cell.angle_alpha   90.00
_cell.angle_beta   90.00
_cell.angle_gamma   90.00
#
_symmetry.space_group_name_H-M   'P 1'
#
loop_
_entity.id
_entity.type
_entity.pdbx_description
1 polymer ?
#
loop_
_entity_poly.entity_id
_entity_poly.type
_entity_poly.pdbx_seq_one_letter_code
_entity_poly.pdbx_strand_id
1 'polypeptide(L)'
;MTWTDRFALFSTLDVVALALLFVVWAAIDWMIEHPSARRPSVSTLMAGFRREWMVQMVGRDPRIFDAQIVASMRQGTSFFASTCMIAIGGGLALIGNAERVAGLANDLTLETDPTFVWEIKLLVMLLFVTNSFLKFVWSHRLFGYCSVLIAAVPNDPKDPDAFARASQAAEISITAARGFNKGLRSIYFGLASAAWLLGAIPLMVAVVLTFLVLWRREFASRSRSILLANTTRTQT
;
A
#
# COMPACT_ATOMS: atom_id res chain seq x y z
N MET A 1 -33.97 11.64 -13.81
CA MET A 1 -32.65 11.40 -14.42
C MET A 1 -32.37 9.91 -14.36
N THR A 2 -32.19 9.25 -15.50
CA THR A 2 -31.80 7.85 -15.59
C THR A 2 -30.30 7.71 -15.23
N TRP A 3 -29.82 6.51 -14.93
CA TRP A 3 -28.38 6.28 -14.70
C TRP A 3 -27.53 6.64 -15.90
N THR A 4 -28.04 6.42 -17.12
CA THR A 4 -27.38 6.79 -18.37
C THR A 4 -27.16 8.30 -18.49
N ASP A 5 -28.15 9.12 -18.07
CA ASP A 5 -28.05 10.59 -18.10
C ASP A 5 -26.96 11.08 -17.13
N ARG A 6 -26.76 10.39 -16.00
CA ARG A 6 -25.74 10.73 -15.02
C ARG A 6 -24.32 10.41 -15.49
N PHE A 7 -24.14 9.32 -16.24
CA PHE A 7 -22.83 9.00 -16.83
C PHE A 7 -22.47 9.93 -17.99
N ALA A 8 -23.45 10.50 -18.68
CA ALA A 8 -23.22 11.49 -19.73
C ALA A 8 -22.67 12.84 -19.21
N LEU A 9 -22.67 13.05 -17.88
CA LEU A 9 -22.05 14.23 -17.24
C LEU A 9 -20.51 14.18 -17.24
N PHE A 10 -19.91 13.00 -17.43
CA PHE A 10 -18.47 12.85 -17.47
C PHE A 10 -17.97 13.00 -18.91
N SER A 11 -16.92 13.76 -19.09
CA SER A 11 -16.25 13.88 -20.40
C SER A 11 -15.54 12.56 -20.77
N THR A 12 -15.28 12.36 -22.04
CA THR A 12 -14.45 11.22 -22.50
C THR A 12 -13.06 11.24 -21.84
N LEU A 13 -12.52 12.43 -21.54
CA LEU A 13 -11.25 12.58 -20.84
C LEU A 13 -11.31 12.09 -19.41
N ASP A 14 -12.42 12.30 -18.68
CA ASP A 14 -12.61 11.78 -17.33
C ASP A 14 -12.61 10.26 -17.31
N VAL A 15 -13.30 9.63 -18.27
CA VAL A 15 -13.33 8.17 -18.41
C VAL A 15 -11.93 7.61 -18.66
N VAL A 16 -11.18 8.25 -19.57
CA VAL A 16 -9.79 7.85 -19.89
C VAL A 16 -8.89 8.04 -18.68
N ALA A 17 -9.00 9.16 -17.96
CA ALA A 17 -8.20 9.45 -16.78
C ALA A 17 -8.48 8.46 -15.65
N LEU A 18 -9.75 8.11 -15.44
CA LEU A 18 -10.17 7.14 -14.43
C LEU A 18 -9.69 5.72 -14.79
N ALA A 19 -9.82 5.32 -16.06
CA ALA A 19 -9.28 4.05 -16.56
C ALA A 19 -7.75 3.99 -16.36
N LEU A 20 -7.03 5.06 -16.70
CA LEU A 20 -5.58 5.18 -16.48
C LEU A 20 -5.23 5.01 -14.99
N LEU A 21 -5.97 5.66 -14.08
CA LEU A 21 -5.77 5.55 -12.63
C LEU A 21 -5.81 4.08 -12.17
N PHE A 22 -6.86 3.34 -12.52
CA PHE A 22 -7.01 1.95 -12.09
C PHE A 22 -6.03 1.00 -12.78
N VAL A 23 -5.78 1.18 -14.08
CA VAL A 23 -4.84 0.36 -14.84
C VAL A 23 -3.42 0.54 -14.31
N VAL A 24 -2.99 1.77 -14.09
CA VAL A 24 -1.64 2.07 -13.58
C VAL A 24 -1.48 1.58 -12.14
N TRP A 25 -2.51 1.74 -11.29
CA TRP A 25 -2.51 1.19 -9.93
C TRP A 25 -2.36 -0.34 -9.92
N ALA A 26 -3.13 -1.05 -10.73
CA ALA A 26 -3.03 -2.50 -10.84
C ALA A 26 -1.69 -2.95 -11.45
N ALA A 27 -1.21 -2.24 -12.49
CA ALA A 27 0.03 -2.56 -13.18
C ALA A 27 1.25 -2.42 -12.26
N ILE A 28 1.38 -1.31 -11.51
CA ILE A 28 2.51 -1.12 -10.60
C ILE A 28 2.49 -2.13 -9.45
N ASP A 29 1.31 -2.48 -8.95
CA ASP A 29 1.15 -3.49 -7.91
C ASP A 29 1.63 -4.85 -8.40
N TRP A 30 1.19 -5.24 -9.60
CA TRP A 30 1.62 -6.48 -10.25
C TRP A 30 3.13 -6.52 -10.53
N MET A 31 3.70 -5.43 -11.08
CA MET A 31 5.13 -5.33 -11.39
C MET A 31 6.02 -5.48 -10.14
N ILE A 32 5.61 -4.92 -9.00
CA ILE A 32 6.38 -4.98 -7.75
C ILE A 32 6.33 -6.38 -7.15
N GLU A 33 5.17 -7.06 -7.22
CA GLU A 33 4.99 -8.40 -6.64
C GLU A 33 5.56 -9.52 -7.52
N HIS A 34 5.66 -9.31 -8.86
CA HIS A 34 6.18 -10.27 -9.83
C HIS A 34 7.37 -9.69 -10.62
N PRO A 35 8.43 -9.27 -9.94
CA PRO A 35 9.59 -8.68 -10.64
C PRO A 35 10.35 -9.75 -11.41
N SER A 36 11.00 -9.34 -12.50
CA SER A 36 11.95 -10.20 -13.21
C SER A 36 13.11 -10.62 -12.30
N ALA A 37 13.59 -11.86 -12.46
CA ALA A 37 14.75 -12.37 -11.72
C ALA A 37 16.02 -11.48 -11.89
N ARG A 38 16.16 -10.83 -13.07
CA ARG A 38 17.28 -9.92 -13.36
C ARG A 38 17.13 -8.56 -12.67
N ARG A 39 15.90 -8.19 -12.24
CA ARG A 39 15.61 -6.87 -11.66
C ARG A 39 14.65 -6.98 -10.48
N PRO A 40 15.08 -7.60 -9.35
CA PRO A 40 14.23 -7.76 -8.18
C PRO A 40 13.82 -6.40 -7.61
N SER A 41 12.59 -6.29 -7.13
CA SER A 41 12.09 -5.13 -6.38
C SER A 41 12.67 -5.09 -4.96
N VAL A 42 12.69 -3.91 -4.33
CA VAL A 42 13.07 -3.78 -2.92
C VAL A 42 12.19 -4.68 -2.04
N SER A 43 10.91 -4.76 -2.32
CA SER A 43 9.98 -5.66 -1.61
C SER A 43 10.40 -7.13 -1.68
N THR A 44 10.89 -7.60 -2.82
CA THR A 44 11.38 -8.97 -2.99
C THR A 44 12.70 -9.20 -2.25
N LEU A 45 13.63 -8.24 -2.32
CA LEU A 45 14.90 -8.32 -1.57
C LEU A 45 14.66 -8.39 -0.07
N MET A 46 13.75 -7.54 0.45
CA MET A 46 13.39 -7.54 1.86
C MET A 46 12.70 -8.83 2.30
N ALA A 47 12.00 -9.54 1.42
CA ALA A 47 11.47 -10.86 1.73
C ALA A 47 12.59 -11.89 1.99
N GLY A 48 13.70 -11.81 1.27
CA GLY A 48 14.90 -12.62 1.53
C GLY A 48 15.47 -12.36 2.93
N PHE A 49 15.69 -11.09 3.29
CA PHE A 49 16.18 -10.71 4.62
C PHE A 49 15.21 -11.09 5.75
N ARG A 50 13.91 -11.12 5.51
CA ARG A 50 12.95 -11.61 6.50
C ARG A 50 13.08 -13.12 6.74
N ARG A 51 13.36 -13.91 5.71
CA ARG A 51 13.66 -15.35 5.86
C ARG A 51 14.94 -15.55 6.64
N GLU A 52 16.00 -14.84 6.27
CA GLU A 52 17.27 -14.87 6.99
C GLU A 52 17.11 -14.46 8.46
N TRP A 53 16.39 -13.37 8.73
CA TRP A 53 16.09 -12.94 10.09
C TRP A 53 15.47 -14.06 10.94
N MET A 54 14.46 -14.77 10.43
CA MET A 54 13.80 -15.86 11.16
C MET A 54 14.72 -17.07 11.36
N VAL A 55 15.63 -17.35 10.43
CA VAL A 55 16.66 -18.38 10.62
C VAL A 55 17.62 -17.99 11.76
N GLN A 56 18.11 -16.75 11.76
CA GLN A 56 19.00 -16.25 12.81
C GLN A 56 18.29 -16.14 14.19
N MET A 57 16.99 -15.92 14.21
CA MET A 57 16.18 -15.87 15.42
C MET A 57 16.16 -17.20 16.18
N VAL A 58 16.25 -18.34 15.49
CA VAL A 58 16.23 -19.67 16.11
C VAL A 58 17.33 -19.81 17.16
N GLY A 59 18.54 -19.29 16.87
CA GLY A 59 19.68 -19.34 17.80
C GLY A 59 19.69 -18.26 18.90
N ARG A 60 18.66 -17.41 18.99
CA ARG A 60 18.63 -16.33 19.99
C ARG A 60 17.80 -16.72 21.23
N ASP A 61 18.41 -16.54 22.40
CA ASP A 61 17.73 -16.64 23.69
C ASP A 61 18.27 -15.54 24.63
N PRO A 62 17.43 -14.63 25.13
CA PRO A 62 15.98 -14.46 24.87
C PRO A 62 15.70 -13.75 23.51
N ARG A 63 14.51 -14.00 22.95
CA ARG A 63 14.03 -13.42 21.66
C ARG A 63 13.33 -12.07 21.84
N ILE A 64 13.73 -11.28 22.82
CA ILE A 64 13.11 -9.97 23.13
C ILE A 64 13.24 -9.01 21.95
N PHE A 65 14.41 -9.00 21.30
CA PHE A 65 14.67 -8.13 20.15
C PHE A 65 13.74 -8.44 18.98
N ASP A 66 13.53 -9.72 18.69
CA ASP A 66 12.65 -10.17 17.61
C ASP A 66 11.18 -9.80 17.87
N ALA A 67 10.73 -9.98 19.10
CA ALA A 67 9.41 -9.55 19.57
C ALA A 67 9.22 -8.03 19.43
N GLN A 68 10.24 -7.23 19.78
CA GLN A 68 10.22 -5.77 19.67
C GLN A 68 10.12 -5.30 18.23
N ILE A 69 10.82 -5.95 17.28
CA ILE A 69 10.70 -5.63 15.85
C ILE A 69 9.26 -5.85 15.37
N VAL A 70 8.65 -7.01 15.70
CA VAL A 70 7.27 -7.29 15.29
C VAL A 70 6.27 -6.35 15.96
N ALA A 71 6.49 -6.00 17.23
CA ALA A 71 5.66 -5.01 17.95
C ALA A 71 5.70 -3.64 17.25
N SER A 72 6.89 -3.17 16.87
CA SER A 72 7.05 -1.92 16.10
C SER A 72 6.31 -1.95 14.75
N MET A 73 6.37 -3.06 14.01
CA MET A 73 5.62 -3.22 12.76
C MET A 73 4.10 -3.20 12.99
N ARG A 74 3.62 -3.85 14.06
CA ARG A 74 2.21 -3.81 14.45
C ARG A 74 1.76 -2.40 14.80
N GLN A 75 2.56 -1.67 15.56
CA GLN A 75 2.27 -0.27 15.91
C GLN A 75 2.16 0.61 14.66
N GLY A 76 3.09 0.46 13.70
CA GLY A 76 3.02 1.17 12.41
C GLY A 76 1.74 0.85 11.63
N THR A 77 1.35 -0.43 11.53
CA THR A 77 0.11 -0.80 10.84
C THR A 77 -1.14 -0.27 11.53
N SER A 78 -1.17 -0.29 12.88
CA SER A 78 -2.27 0.27 13.67
C SER A 78 -2.42 1.78 13.47
N PHE A 79 -1.31 2.51 13.47
CA PHE A 79 -1.30 3.95 13.19
C PHE A 79 -1.93 4.28 11.85
N PHE A 80 -1.48 3.62 10.78
CA PHE A 80 -2.03 3.85 9.44
C PHE A 80 -3.50 3.43 9.31
N ALA A 81 -3.90 2.33 9.95
CA ALA A 81 -5.31 1.91 9.97
C ALA A 81 -6.19 2.97 10.66
N SER A 82 -5.78 3.48 11.83
CA SER A 82 -6.50 4.53 12.53
C SER A 82 -6.60 5.83 11.73
N THR A 83 -5.50 6.22 11.06
CA THR A 83 -5.47 7.39 10.19
C THR A 83 -6.44 7.23 9.00
N CYS A 84 -6.50 6.04 8.39
CA CYS A 84 -7.47 5.77 7.32
C CYS A 84 -8.91 5.84 7.82
N MET A 85 -9.20 5.36 9.03
CA MET A 85 -10.55 5.43 9.61
C MET A 85 -11.00 6.88 9.80
N ILE A 86 -10.11 7.76 10.30
CA ILE A 86 -10.37 9.20 10.42
C ILE A 86 -10.61 9.81 9.04
N ALA A 87 -9.77 9.46 8.05
CA ALA A 87 -9.91 9.95 6.68
C ALA A 87 -11.22 9.48 6.01
N ILE A 88 -11.68 8.25 6.29
CA ILE A 88 -12.97 7.73 5.83
C ILE A 88 -14.11 8.57 6.43
N GLY A 89 -14.10 8.81 7.74
CA GLY A 89 -15.10 9.64 8.39
C GLY A 89 -15.14 11.07 7.81
N GLY A 90 -13.98 11.70 7.63
CA GLY A 90 -13.86 13.01 6.99
C GLY A 90 -14.34 13.00 5.53
N GLY A 91 -13.99 11.96 4.76
CA GLY A 91 -14.43 11.80 3.37
C GLY A 91 -15.96 11.66 3.24
N LEU A 92 -16.59 10.88 4.12
CA LEU A 92 -18.06 10.78 4.18
C LEU A 92 -18.72 12.11 4.55
N ALA A 93 -18.13 12.87 5.47
CA ALA A 93 -18.62 14.20 5.81
C ALA A 93 -18.47 15.19 4.62
N LEU A 94 -17.41 15.09 3.82
CA LEU A 94 -17.25 15.88 2.61
C LEU A 94 -18.30 15.52 1.55
N ILE A 95 -18.58 14.23 1.35
CA ILE A 95 -19.63 13.76 0.43
C ILE A 95 -20.99 14.29 0.89
N GLY A 96 -21.30 14.24 2.18
CA GLY A 96 -22.54 14.81 2.74
C GLY A 96 -22.65 16.34 2.59
N ASN A 97 -21.56 17.04 2.25
CA ASN A 97 -21.49 18.48 2.00
C ASN A 97 -20.93 18.80 0.60
N ALA A 98 -21.16 17.91 -0.37
CA ALA A 98 -20.58 18.01 -1.71
C ALA A 98 -20.94 19.32 -2.44
N GLU A 99 -22.11 19.92 -2.15
CA GLU A 99 -22.51 21.24 -2.67
C GLU A 99 -21.52 22.35 -2.26
N ARG A 100 -21.04 22.34 -1.01
CA ARG A 100 -20.04 23.32 -0.54
C ARG A 100 -18.68 23.09 -1.19
N VAL A 101 -18.30 21.83 -1.37
CA VAL A 101 -17.07 21.47 -2.06
C VAL A 101 -17.12 21.91 -3.51
N ALA A 102 -18.26 21.68 -4.20
CA ALA A 102 -18.50 22.14 -5.56
C ALA A 102 -18.41 23.66 -5.68
N GLY A 103 -19.02 24.41 -4.74
CA GLY A 103 -18.94 25.88 -4.73
C GLY A 103 -17.50 26.39 -4.65
N LEU A 104 -16.71 25.89 -3.70
CA LEU A 104 -15.30 26.28 -3.55
C LEU A 104 -14.43 25.90 -4.77
N ALA A 105 -14.73 24.77 -5.38
CA ALA A 105 -13.95 24.31 -6.53
C ALA A 105 -14.33 25.04 -7.83
N ASN A 106 -15.61 25.37 -8.02
CA ASN A 106 -16.08 26.19 -9.13
C ASN A 106 -15.43 27.59 -9.12
N ASP A 107 -15.18 28.15 -7.93
CA ASP A 107 -14.46 29.43 -7.79
C ASP A 107 -12.99 29.30 -8.22
N LEU A 108 -12.39 28.11 -8.14
CA LEU A 108 -10.99 27.84 -8.50
C LEU A 108 -10.79 27.39 -9.96
N THR A 109 -11.74 26.62 -10.50
CA THR A 109 -11.60 25.97 -11.82
C THR A 109 -12.37 26.65 -12.93
N LEU A 110 -13.29 27.60 -12.63
CA LEU A 110 -14.21 28.25 -13.57
C LEU A 110 -15.15 27.25 -14.31
N GLU A 111 -15.22 26.00 -13.87
CA GLU A 111 -16.09 24.95 -14.39
C GLU A 111 -17.27 24.74 -13.42
N THR A 112 -18.47 24.62 -13.95
CA THR A 112 -19.70 24.39 -13.19
C THR A 112 -20.17 22.95 -13.32
N ASP A 113 -19.45 22.02 -12.65
CA ASP A 113 -19.85 20.63 -12.61
C ASP A 113 -21.04 20.42 -11.65
N PRO A 114 -22.02 19.57 -11.99
CA PRO A 114 -23.09 19.19 -11.07
C PRO A 114 -22.55 18.51 -9.80
N THR A 115 -23.22 18.69 -8.67
CA THR A 115 -22.86 18.11 -7.36
C THR A 115 -22.59 16.60 -7.44
N PHE A 116 -23.34 15.86 -8.25
CA PHE A 116 -23.15 14.42 -8.47
C PHE A 116 -21.74 14.08 -8.99
N VAL A 117 -21.14 14.89 -9.84
CA VAL A 117 -19.78 14.67 -10.36
C VAL A 117 -18.76 14.78 -9.20
N TRP A 118 -18.93 15.74 -8.31
CA TRP A 118 -18.10 15.91 -7.13
C TRP A 118 -18.22 14.74 -6.14
N GLU A 119 -19.44 14.24 -5.93
CA GLU A 119 -19.69 13.06 -5.12
C GLU A 119 -18.92 11.85 -5.64
N ILE A 120 -18.93 11.60 -6.96
CA ILE A 120 -18.20 10.48 -7.58
C ILE A 120 -16.69 10.67 -7.46
N LYS A 121 -16.16 11.88 -7.67
CA LYS A 121 -14.73 12.17 -7.49
C LYS A 121 -14.30 11.87 -6.05
N LEU A 122 -15.07 12.28 -5.05
CA LEU A 122 -14.81 11.99 -3.63
C LEU A 122 -14.96 10.50 -3.30
N LEU A 123 -15.94 9.80 -3.88
CA LEU A 123 -16.12 8.36 -3.68
C LEU A 123 -14.93 7.56 -4.20
N VAL A 124 -14.33 7.94 -5.32
CA VAL A 124 -13.12 7.28 -5.84
C VAL A 124 -11.95 7.47 -4.88
N MET A 125 -11.75 8.66 -4.32
CA MET A 125 -10.74 8.87 -3.27
C MET A 125 -11.00 7.97 -2.06
N LEU A 126 -12.23 7.94 -1.60
CA LEU A 126 -12.65 7.15 -0.45
C LEU A 126 -12.47 5.65 -0.67
N LEU A 127 -12.67 5.16 -1.89
CA LEU A 127 -12.43 3.77 -2.27
C LEU A 127 -10.95 3.38 -2.05
N PHE A 128 -9.99 4.23 -2.45
CA PHE A 128 -8.57 3.98 -2.22
C PHE A 128 -8.20 4.00 -0.74
N VAL A 129 -8.76 4.93 0.03
CA VAL A 129 -8.54 5.00 1.49
C VAL A 129 -9.14 3.78 2.19
N THR A 130 -10.33 3.35 1.79
CA THR A 130 -10.99 2.15 2.32
C THR A 130 -10.20 0.89 1.99
N ASN A 131 -9.71 0.75 0.75
CA ASN A 131 -8.84 -0.36 0.38
C ASN A 131 -7.55 -0.37 1.22
N SER A 132 -6.95 0.81 1.47
CA SER A 132 -5.78 0.95 2.33
C SER A 132 -6.08 0.50 3.76
N PHE A 133 -7.20 0.95 4.33
CA PHE A 133 -7.67 0.55 5.65
C PHE A 133 -7.75 -0.97 5.78
N LEU A 134 -8.43 -1.64 4.86
CA LEU A 134 -8.59 -3.10 4.87
C LEU A 134 -7.23 -3.82 4.78
N LYS A 135 -6.29 -3.30 3.97
CA LYS A 135 -4.93 -3.85 3.85
C LYS A 135 -4.14 -3.69 5.15
N PHE A 136 -4.23 -2.54 5.82
CA PHE A 136 -3.53 -2.31 7.09
C PHE A 136 -4.10 -3.14 8.22
N VAL A 137 -5.43 -3.25 8.34
CA VAL A 137 -6.08 -4.11 9.34
C VAL A 137 -5.67 -5.57 9.16
N TRP A 138 -5.66 -6.06 7.91
CA TRP A 138 -5.21 -7.42 7.63
C TRP A 138 -3.73 -7.63 7.93
N SER A 139 -2.87 -6.68 7.55
CA SER A 139 -1.44 -6.71 7.85
C SER A 139 -1.18 -6.70 9.36
N HIS A 140 -1.91 -5.89 10.12
CA HIS A 140 -1.84 -5.86 11.58
C HIS A 140 -2.15 -7.23 12.19
N ARG A 141 -3.20 -7.89 11.72
CA ARG A 141 -3.59 -9.23 12.16
C ARG A 141 -2.50 -10.26 11.84
N LEU A 142 -1.92 -10.22 10.64
CA LEU A 142 -0.85 -11.13 10.23
C LEU A 142 0.44 -10.93 11.06
N PHE A 143 0.82 -9.70 11.40
CA PHE A 143 1.93 -9.48 12.33
C PHE A 143 1.64 -10.02 13.73
N GLY A 144 0.37 -10.02 14.17
CA GLY A 144 -0.06 -10.71 15.38
C GLY A 144 0.16 -12.23 15.29
N TYR A 145 -0.19 -12.85 14.16
CA TYR A 145 0.09 -14.27 13.94
C TYR A 145 1.60 -14.56 13.90
N CYS A 146 2.40 -13.68 13.28
CA CYS A 146 3.85 -13.78 13.29
C CYS A 146 4.41 -13.79 14.71
N SER A 147 3.92 -12.92 15.61
CA SER A 147 4.33 -12.91 17.02
C SER A 147 4.06 -14.24 17.72
N VAL A 148 2.88 -14.84 17.49
CA VAL A 148 2.53 -16.15 18.05
C VAL A 148 3.43 -17.26 17.52
N LEU A 149 3.70 -17.25 16.20
CA LEU A 149 4.59 -18.23 15.57
C LEU A 149 6.02 -18.11 16.10
N ILE A 150 6.57 -16.92 16.29
CA ILE A 150 7.89 -16.70 16.89
C ILE A 150 7.95 -17.28 18.31
N ALA A 151 6.90 -17.06 19.11
CA ALA A 151 6.83 -17.61 20.46
C ALA A 151 6.71 -19.15 20.46
N ALA A 152 6.15 -19.74 19.42
CA ALA A 152 5.99 -21.18 19.28
C ALA A 152 7.23 -21.90 18.70
N VAL A 153 8.28 -21.16 18.26
CA VAL A 153 9.55 -21.77 17.84
C VAL A 153 10.27 -22.34 19.06
N PRO A 154 10.66 -23.64 19.09
CA PRO A 154 11.45 -24.22 20.16
C PRO A 154 12.71 -23.44 20.47
N ASN A 155 13.14 -23.42 21.74
CA ASN A 155 14.39 -22.74 22.14
C ASN A 155 15.63 -23.57 21.79
N ASP A 156 15.50 -24.90 21.71
CA ASP A 156 16.59 -25.76 21.24
C ASP A 156 16.68 -25.69 19.69
N PRO A 157 17.78 -25.17 19.13
CA PRO A 157 17.98 -25.17 17.67
C PRO A 157 18.06 -26.57 17.03
N LYS A 158 18.28 -27.60 17.85
CA LYS A 158 18.35 -29.00 17.38
C LYS A 158 16.96 -29.65 17.29
N ASP A 159 15.92 -28.99 17.83
CA ASP A 159 14.55 -29.47 17.70
C ASP A 159 14.16 -29.50 16.23
N PRO A 160 13.64 -30.62 15.69
CA PRO A 160 13.29 -30.76 14.29
C PRO A 160 12.24 -29.75 13.80
N ASP A 161 11.41 -29.23 14.71
CA ASP A 161 10.37 -28.26 14.38
C ASP A 161 10.89 -26.79 14.39
N ALA A 162 12.07 -26.51 14.94
CA ALA A 162 12.56 -25.15 15.17
C ALA A 162 12.63 -24.34 13.86
N PHE A 163 13.31 -24.86 12.83
CA PHE A 163 13.47 -24.19 11.55
C PHE A 163 12.17 -24.21 10.72
N ALA A 164 11.35 -25.25 10.83
CA ALA A 164 10.08 -25.34 10.14
C ALA A 164 9.13 -24.23 10.62
N ARG A 165 8.99 -24.05 11.93
CA ARG A 165 8.17 -22.99 12.52
C ARG A 165 8.73 -21.59 12.27
N ALA A 166 10.06 -21.42 12.30
CA ALA A 166 10.72 -20.17 11.92
C ALA A 166 10.42 -19.79 10.47
N SER A 167 10.43 -20.76 9.55
CA SER A 167 10.04 -20.55 8.15
C SER A 167 8.58 -20.12 8.00
N GLN A 168 7.66 -20.72 8.75
CA GLN A 168 6.27 -20.29 8.78
C GLN A 168 6.12 -18.84 9.28
N ALA A 169 6.85 -18.47 10.34
CA ALA A 169 6.87 -17.10 10.85
C ALA A 169 7.41 -16.12 9.80
N ALA A 170 8.44 -16.51 9.03
CA ALA A 170 8.99 -15.72 7.94
C ALA A 170 7.95 -15.43 6.86
N GLU A 171 7.24 -16.45 6.37
CA GLU A 171 6.25 -16.29 5.29
C GLU A 171 5.04 -15.48 5.74
N ILE A 172 4.58 -15.63 6.98
CA ILE A 172 3.54 -14.76 7.56
C ILE A 172 4.04 -13.31 7.67
N SER A 173 5.28 -13.08 8.13
CA SER A 173 5.88 -11.75 8.18
C SER A 173 6.00 -11.10 6.79
N ILE A 174 6.39 -11.87 5.78
CA ILE A 174 6.47 -11.42 4.39
C ILE A 174 5.09 -11.04 3.86
N THR A 175 4.09 -11.88 4.11
CA THR A 175 2.70 -11.64 3.69
C THR A 175 2.12 -10.39 4.35
N ALA A 176 2.40 -10.20 5.65
CA ALA A 176 2.02 -9.00 6.38
C ALA A 176 2.65 -7.73 5.78
N ALA A 177 3.96 -7.78 5.50
CA ALA A 177 4.68 -6.65 4.92
C ALA A 177 4.19 -6.31 3.49
N ARG A 178 3.88 -7.31 2.67
CA ARG A 178 3.26 -7.11 1.35
C ARG A 178 1.91 -6.41 1.47
N GLY A 179 1.06 -6.87 2.40
CA GLY A 179 -0.22 -6.23 2.70
C GLY A 179 -0.07 -4.76 3.09
N PHE A 180 0.87 -4.45 3.98
CA PHE A 180 1.20 -3.09 4.39
C PHE A 180 1.65 -2.22 3.21
N ASN A 181 2.57 -2.71 2.38
CA ASN A 181 3.06 -1.98 1.22
C ASN A 181 1.95 -1.74 0.17
N LYS A 182 1.03 -2.72 -0.03
CA LYS A 182 -0.15 -2.55 -0.88
C LYS A 182 -1.08 -1.46 -0.36
N GLY A 183 -1.29 -1.41 0.96
CA GLY A 183 -2.02 -0.32 1.61
C GLY A 183 -1.40 1.05 1.36
N LEU A 184 -0.07 1.18 1.52
CA LEU A 184 0.65 2.42 1.22
C LEU A 184 0.50 2.83 -0.25
N ARG A 185 0.64 1.90 -1.20
CA ARG A 185 0.44 2.19 -2.63
C ARG A 185 -0.97 2.70 -2.91
N SER A 186 -1.98 2.10 -2.27
CA SER A 186 -3.35 2.58 -2.39
C SER A 186 -3.52 4.01 -1.86
N ILE A 187 -2.86 4.39 -0.76
CA ILE A 187 -2.86 5.80 -0.29
C ILE A 187 -2.26 6.73 -1.34
N TYR A 188 -1.14 6.38 -1.97
CA TYR A 188 -0.53 7.22 -3.01
C TYR A 188 -1.46 7.46 -4.19
N PHE A 189 -2.19 6.43 -4.65
CA PHE A 189 -3.19 6.58 -5.71
C PHE A 189 -4.45 7.30 -5.24
N GLY A 190 -4.84 7.14 -3.97
CA GLY A 190 -5.89 7.95 -3.35
C GLY A 190 -5.55 9.44 -3.34
N LEU A 191 -4.30 9.80 -3.01
CA LEU A 191 -3.82 11.17 -3.09
C LEU A 191 -3.75 11.67 -4.55
N ALA A 192 -3.29 10.82 -5.48
CA ALA A 192 -3.31 11.17 -6.91
C ALA A 192 -4.73 11.42 -7.43
N SER A 193 -5.72 10.63 -6.96
CA SER A 193 -7.12 10.81 -7.35
C SER A 193 -7.72 12.15 -6.89
N ALA A 194 -7.16 12.78 -5.84
CA ALA A 194 -7.56 14.13 -5.43
C ALA A 194 -7.30 15.18 -6.53
N ALA A 195 -6.32 14.96 -7.40
CA ALA A 195 -6.08 15.86 -8.53
C ALA A 195 -7.24 15.88 -9.55
N TRP A 196 -8.14 14.88 -9.51
CA TRP A 196 -9.35 14.88 -10.32
C TRP A 196 -10.32 16.01 -9.95
N LEU A 197 -10.25 16.52 -8.74
CA LEU A 197 -11.01 17.71 -8.33
C LEU A 197 -10.64 18.95 -9.18
N LEU A 198 -9.42 18.97 -9.74
CA LEU A 198 -8.92 20.03 -10.61
C LEU A 198 -9.10 19.69 -12.11
N GLY A 199 -9.70 18.53 -12.43
CA GLY A 199 -9.96 18.09 -13.79
C GLY A 199 -9.24 16.81 -14.21
N ALA A 200 -9.56 16.28 -15.40
CA ALA A 200 -9.04 15.01 -15.91
C ALA A 200 -7.53 15.07 -16.22
N ILE A 201 -7.03 16.19 -16.77
CA ILE A 201 -5.60 16.34 -17.10
C ILE A 201 -4.72 16.36 -15.84
N PRO A 202 -5.01 17.13 -14.79
CA PRO A 202 -4.31 17.04 -13.51
C PRO A 202 -4.30 15.63 -12.92
N LEU A 203 -5.41 14.88 -13.01
CA LEU A 203 -5.46 13.48 -12.58
C LEU A 203 -4.45 12.63 -13.36
N MET A 204 -4.44 12.68 -14.69
CA MET A 204 -3.51 11.90 -15.52
C MET A 204 -2.05 12.21 -15.16
N VAL A 205 -1.71 13.48 -14.99
CA VAL A 205 -0.36 13.92 -14.57
C VAL A 205 -0.01 13.35 -13.19
N ALA A 206 -0.91 13.46 -12.21
CA ALA A 206 -0.69 12.94 -10.86
C ALA A 206 -0.51 11.42 -10.86
N VAL A 207 -1.27 10.68 -11.67
CA VAL A 207 -1.13 9.21 -11.82
C VAL A 207 0.23 8.84 -12.39
N VAL A 208 0.68 9.51 -13.45
CA VAL A 208 2.00 9.27 -14.05
C VAL A 208 3.13 9.58 -13.07
N LEU A 209 3.06 10.72 -12.37
CA LEU A 209 4.05 11.08 -11.36
C LEU A 209 4.09 10.05 -10.22
N THR A 210 2.93 9.60 -9.74
CA THR A 210 2.83 8.57 -8.70
C THR A 210 3.46 7.26 -9.18
N PHE A 211 3.18 6.83 -10.41
CA PHE A 211 3.81 5.65 -10.99
C PHE A 211 5.33 5.78 -11.03
N LEU A 212 5.85 6.90 -11.54
CA LEU A 212 7.30 7.13 -11.65
C LEU A 212 8.00 7.14 -10.28
N VAL A 213 7.39 7.76 -9.27
CA VAL A 213 7.92 7.76 -7.89
C VAL A 213 7.97 6.36 -7.33
N LEU A 214 6.90 5.58 -7.44
CA LEU A 214 6.84 4.21 -6.94
C LEU A 214 7.80 3.29 -7.69
N TRP A 215 7.84 3.39 -9.02
CA TRP A 215 8.76 2.62 -9.85
C TRP A 215 10.23 2.91 -9.51
N ARG A 216 10.60 4.20 -9.42
CA ARG A 216 11.94 4.63 -9.01
C ARG A 216 12.31 4.10 -7.63
N ARG A 217 11.39 4.16 -6.68
CA ARG A 217 11.60 3.70 -5.30
C ARG A 217 11.87 2.20 -5.23
N GLU A 218 11.14 1.39 -5.99
CA GLU A 218 11.26 -0.08 -5.95
C GLU A 218 12.40 -0.61 -6.85
N PHE A 219 12.68 0.03 -7.99
CA PHE A 219 13.58 -0.54 -9.00
C PHE A 219 14.86 0.27 -9.26
N ALA A 220 14.94 1.52 -8.81
CA ALA A 220 16.06 2.41 -9.10
C ALA A 220 16.51 3.25 -7.88
N SER A 221 16.17 2.83 -6.66
CA SER A 221 16.55 3.56 -5.44
C SER A 221 17.96 3.20 -4.97
N ARG A 222 18.58 4.14 -4.23
CA ARG A 222 19.84 3.89 -3.51
C ARG A 222 19.71 2.74 -2.50
N SER A 223 18.55 2.61 -1.84
CA SER A 223 18.27 1.49 -0.93
C SER A 223 18.38 0.15 -1.63
N ARG A 224 17.86 0.04 -2.86
CA ARG A 224 17.98 -1.18 -3.68
C ARG A 224 19.43 -1.53 -3.96
N SER A 225 20.27 -0.56 -4.37
CA SER A 225 21.69 -0.83 -4.65
C SER A 225 22.46 -1.29 -3.41
N ILE A 226 22.15 -0.74 -2.23
CA ILE A 226 22.74 -1.18 -0.95
C ILE A 226 22.33 -2.62 -0.64
N LEU A 227 21.07 -2.98 -0.80
CA LEU A 227 20.58 -4.34 -0.55
C LEU A 227 21.20 -5.38 -1.49
N LEU A 228 21.48 -5.01 -2.75
CA LEU A 228 22.14 -5.89 -3.72
C LEU A 228 23.64 -6.07 -3.45
N ALA A 229 24.33 -5.05 -2.96
CA ALA A 229 25.78 -5.08 -2.74
C ALA A 229 26.21 -6.16 -1.72
N ASN A 230 25.32 -6.53 -0.77
CA ASN A 230 25.61 -7.56 0.23
C ASN A 230 25.35 -8.99 -0.26
N THR A 231 24.52 -9.17 -1.29
CA THR A 231 24.20 -10.52 -1.83
C THR A 231 25.38 -11.14 -2.59
N THR A 232 26.30 -10.33 -3.08
CA THR A 232 27.52 -10.78 -3.80
C THR A 232 28.66 -11.24 -2.88
N ARG A 233 28.64 -10.85 -1.59
CA ARG A 233 29.69 -11.25 -0.63
C ARG A 233 29.49 -12.62 0.01
N THR A 234 28.31 -13.20 -0.09
CA THR A 234 27.99 -14.52 0.51
C THR A 234 28.22 -15.69 -0.46
N GLN A 235 28.65 -15.41 -1.70
CA GLN A 235 28.95 -16.45 -2.72
C GLN A 235 30.45 -16.60 -3.03
N THR A 236 31.31 -15.92 -2.29
CA THR A 236 32.79 -16.11 -2.31
C THR A 236 33.26 -16.61 -0.96
#